data_c7d92fd93c5b8eb57a65327c373f6687
#
_entry.id   c7d92fd93c5b8eb57a65327c373f6687
#
_cell.length_a   1.000
_cell.length_b   1.000
_cell.length_c   1.000
_cell.angle_alpha   90.00
_cell.angle_beta   90.00
_cell.angle_gamma   90.00
#
_symmetry.space_group_name_H-M   'P 1'
#
loop_
_entity.id
_entity.type
_entity.pdbx_description
1 polymer ?
#
loop_
_entity_poly.entity_id
_entity_poly.type
_entity_poly.pdbx_seq_one_letter_code
_entity_poly.pdbx_strand_id
1 'polypeptide(L)'
;KYICESWLLSKEISKMLDENSNIKKFQELFEIQSSKNGIDDILNFVFNLKKCDNYNELPETTRLQKSIKEFLMNNETIYEGYGELKEWNYM
;
A
#
# COMPACT_ATOMS: atom_id res chain seq x y z
N LYS A 1 -16.32 8.70 -14.01
CA LYS A 1 -15.25 7.74 -13.82
C LYS A 1 -14.39 8.17 -12.65
N TYR A 2 -14.22 7.30 -11.69
CA TYR A 2 -13.46 7.61 -10.48
C TYR A 2 -12.08 6.94 -10.54
N ILE A 3 -11.05 7.72 -10.37
CA ILE A 3 -9.66 7.25 -10.42
C ILE A 3 -8.96 7.60 -9.13
N CYS A 4 -8.17 6.66 -8.61
CA CYS A 4 -7.40 6.85 -7.38
C CYS A 4 -6.00 6.30 -7.58
N GLU A 5 -5.00 7.08 -7.21
CA GLU A 5 -3.63 6.61 -7.18
C GLU A 5 -3.12 6.75 -5.75
N SER A 6 -2.74 5.64 -5.14
CA SER A 6 -2.43 5.65 -3.71
C SER A 6 -1.67 4.39 -3.31
N TRP A 7 -0.91 4.49 -2.22
CA TRP A 7 -0.30 3.33 -1.58
C TRP A 7 -1.38 2.34 -1.10
N LEU A 8 -2.59 2.85 -0.80
CA LEU A 8 -3.71 2.00 -0.39
C LEU A 8 -4.12 1.00 -1.46
N LEU A 9 -3.78 1.25 -2.71
CA LEU A 9 -4.06 0.35 -3.83
C LEU A 9 -2.86 -0.49 -4.22
N SER A 10 -1.81 -0.49 -3.42
CA SER A 10 -0.61 -1.26 -3.70
C SER A 10 -0.88 -2.76 -3.68
N LYS A 11 -0.43 -3.46 -4.72
CA LYS A 11 -0.54 -4.91 -4.78
C LYS A 11 0.40 -5.59 -3.78
N GLU A 12 1.56 -5.00 -3.54
CA GLU A 12 2.51 -5.52 -2.56
C GLU A 12 1.92 -5.42 -1.15
N ILE A 13 1.29 -4.30 -0.82
CA ILE A 13 0.63 -4.13 0.46
C ILE A 13 -0.52 -5.13 0.61
N SER A 14 -1.26 -5.37 -0.45
CA SER A 14 -2.36 -6.34 -0.41
C SER A 14 -1.90 -7.72 0.04
N LYS A 15 -0.72 -8.13 -0.39
CA LYS A 15 -0.17 -9.45 -0.03
C LYS A 15 0.20 -9.55 1.44
N MET A 16 0.37 -8.44 2.12
CA MET A 16 0.74 -8.39 3.53
C MET A 16 -0.46 -8.38 4.47
N LEU A 17 -1.67 -8.24 3.93
CA LEU A 17 -2.87 -8.03 4.73
C LEU A 17 -3.70 -9.30 4.84
N ASP A 18 -4.46 -9.39 5.94
CA ASP A 18 -5.45 -10.45 6.12
C ASP A 18 -6.60 -10.27 5.13
N GLU A 19 -7.27 -11.37 4.77
CA GLU A 19 -8.39 -11.33 3.84
C GLU A 19 -9.53 -10.43 4.31
N ASN A 20 -9.66 -10.25 5.62
CA ASN A 20 -10.71 -9.43 6.21
C ASN A 20 -10.32 -7.98 6.39
N SER A 21 -9.15 -7.58 5.90
CA SER A 21 -8.65 -6.22 6.03
C SER A 21 -9.58 -5.24 5.30
N ASN A 22 -9.83 -4.10 5.95
CA ASN A 22 -10.61 -3.02 5.32
C ASN A 22 -9.90 -2.45 4.09
N ILE A 23 -8.57 -2.43 4.11
CA ILE A 23 -7.80 -1.97 2.95
C ILE A 23 -8.01 -2.92 1.78
N LYS A 24 -8.00 -4.22 2.02
CA LYS A 24 -8.25 -5.21 0.97
C LYS A 24 -9.65 -5.06 0.39
N LYS A 25 -10.64 -4.86 1.25
CA LYS A 25 -12.02 -4.63 0.81
C LYS A 25 -12.13 -3.37 -0.03
N PHE A 26 -11.42 -2.32 0.36
CA PHE A 26 -11.36 -1.09 -0.43
C PHE A 26 -10.76 -1.35 -1.81
N GLN A 27 -9.68 -2.13 -1.87
CA GLN A 27 -9.02 -2.43 -3.13
C GLN A 27 -9.93 -3.19 -4.09
N GLU A 28 -10.83 -4.01 -3.57
CA GLU A 28 -11.75 -4.79 -4.41
C GLU A 28 -12.70 -3.92 -5.22
N LEU A 29 -12.85 -2.66 -4.83
CA LEU A 29 -13.71 -1.73 -5.56
C LEU A 29 -13.07 -1.21 -6.85
N PHE A 30 -11.80 -1.48 -7.07
CA PHE A 30 -11.04 -0.89 -8.17
C PHE A 30 -10.42 -1.94 -9.07
N GLU A 31 -10.28 -1.58 -10.34
CA GLU A 31 -9.37 -2.28 -11.23
C GLU A 31 -8.01 -1.59 -11.08
N ILE A 32 -7.00 -2.34 -10.67
CA ILE A 32 -5.74 -1.77 -10.20
C ILE A 32 -4.58 -2.17 -11.08
N GLN A 33 -3.73 -1.19 -11.39
CA GLN A 33 -2.44 -1.40 -12.03
C GLN A 33 -1.36 -0.81 -11.13
N SER A 34 -0.17 -1.39 -11.17
CA SER A 34 0.95 -0.81 -10.45
C SER A 34 1.35 0.50 -11.09
N SER A 35 1.68 1.47 -10.25
CA SER A 35 2.04 2.81 -10.68
C SER A 35 3.49 3.11 -10.30
N LYS A 36 3.74 4.20 -9.60
CA LYS A 36 5.09 4.63 -9.26
C LYS A 36 5.54 4.04 -7.92
N ASN A 37 6.84 4.16 -7.64
CA ASN A 37 7.39 3.78 -6.33
C ASN A 37 6.65 4.52 -5.23
N GLY A 38 6.12 3.80 -4.27
CA GLY A 38 5.28 4.35 -3.22
C GLY A 38 5.99 4.61 -1.91
N ILE A 39 7.31 4.55 -1.87
CA ILE A 39 8.04 4.65 -0.60
C ILE A 39 7.77 5.95 0.15
N ASP A 40 7.67 7.08 -0.55
CA ASP A 40 7.45 8.36 0.11
C ASP A 40 6.11 8.38 0.84
N ASP A 41 5.06 7.91 0.18
CA ASP A 41 3.74 7.86 0.80
C ASP A 41 3.70 6.86 1.96
N ILE A 42 4.35 5.73 1.79
CA ILE A 42 4.40 4.72 2.85
C ILE A 42 5.12 5.25 4.08
N LEU A 43 6.26 5.90 3.89
CA LEU A 43 6.97 6.50 5.03
C LEU A 43 6.11 7.54 5.72
N ASN A 44 5.42 8.37 4.95
CA ASN A 44 4.60 9.42 5.50
C ASN A 44 3.34 8.89 6.21
N PHE A 45 2.60 8.01 5.57
CA PHE A 45 1.30 7.58 6.08
C PHE A 45 1.35 6.39 7.02
N VAL A 46 2.28 5.48 6.84
CA VAL A 46 2.37 4.28 7.67
C VAL A 46 3.32 4.50 8.83
N PHE A 47 4.46 5.15 8.59
CA PHE A 47 5.50 5.33 9.60
C PHE A 47 5.55 6.74 10.17
N ASN A 48 4.81 7.67 9.60
CA ASN A 48 4.79 9.07 10.02
C ASN A 48 6.17 9.71 9.94
N LEU A 49 6.91 9.42 8.88
CA LEU A 49 8.26 9.92 8.63
C LEU A 49 8.31 10.60 7.28
N LYS A 50 9.14 11.65 7.16
CA LYS A 50 9.34 12.31 5.87
C LYS A 50 10.32 11.55 5.00
N LYS A 51 11.33 10.93 5.61
CA LYS A 51 12.30 10.11 4.91
C LYS A 51 12.95 9.14 5.88
N CYS A 52 13.59 8.12 5.33
CA CYS A 52 14.32 7.16 6.12
C CYS A 52 15.52 6.70 5.32
N ASP A 53 16.73 6.93 5.86
CA ASP A 53 17.96 6.55 5.18
C ASP A 53 18.34 5.08 5.43
N ASN A 54 17.85 4.52 6.54
CA ASN A 54 18.16 3.15 6.91
C ASN A 54 16.86 2.45 7.36
N TYR A 55 16.37 1.56 6.53
CA TYR A 55 15.11 0.87 6.81
C TYR A 55 15.16 0.03 8.08
N ASN A 56 16.37 -0.35 8.52
CA ASN A 56 16.51 -1.09 9.76
C ASN A 56 16.02 -0.30 10.98
N GLU A 57 15.94 1.02 10.85
CA GLU A 57 15.48 1.90 11.92
C GLU A 57 13.98 2.14 11.92
N LEU A 58 13.26 1.59 10.95
CA LEU A 58 11.82 1.76 10.90
C LEU A 58 11.15 1.11 12.11
N PRO A 59 10.13 1.77 12.67
CA PRO A 59 9.39 1.18 13.80
C PRO A 59 8.59 -0.05 13.38
N GLU A 60 8.32 -0.93 14.35
CA GLU A 60 7.57 -2.15 14.12
C GLU A 60 6.42 -2.26 15.13
N THR A 61 5.71 -1.16 15.33
CA THR A 61 4.65 -1.10 16.32
C THR A 61 3.35 -1.77 15.86
N THR A 62 3.19 -1.94 14.57
CA THR A 62 2.02 -2.65 14.02
C THR A 62 2.49 -3.78 13.13
N ARG A 63 1.58 -4.74 12.87
CA ARG A 63 1.88 -5.84 11.96
C ARG A 63 2.22 -5.32 10.56
N LEU A 64 1.48 -4.33 10.09
CA LEU A 64 1.73 -3.77 8.76
C LEU A 64 3.09 -3.11 8.68
N GLN A 65 3.48 -2.34 9.70
CA GLN A 65 4.80 -1.73 9.75
C GLN A 65 5.90 -2.79 9.68
N LYS A 66 5.74 -3.86 10.44
CA LYS A 66 6.73 -4.94 10.45
C LYS A 66 6.85 -5.59 9.08
N SER A 67 5.72 -5.89 8.44
CA SER A 67 5.71 -6.53 7.13
C SER A 67 6.34 -5.65 6.08
N ILE A 68 6.04 -4.36 6.09
CA ILE A 68 6.62 -3.41 5.13
C ILE A 68 8.12 -3.30 5.35
N LYS A 69 8.54 -3.19 6.60
CA LYS A 69 9.97 -3.11 6.92
C LYS A 69 10.74 -4.31 6.40
N GLU A 70 10.21 -5.52 6.63
CA GLU A 70 10.86 -6.73 6.14
C GLU A 70 10.97 -6.73 4.62
N PHE A 71 9.92 -6.30 3.94
CA PHE A 71 9.88 -6.22 2.49
C PHE A 71 10.96 -5.28 1.95
N LEU A 72 11.06 -4.10 2.55
CA LEU A 72 12.05 -3.10 2.15
C LEU A 72 13.47 -3.56 2.45
N MET A 73 13.67 -4.26 3.55
CA MET A 73 15.00 -4.76 3.92
C MET A 73 15.46 -5.88 3.02
N ASN A 74 14.56 -6.52 2.30
CA ASN A 74 14.89 -7.49 1.28
C ASN A 74 15.14 -6.84 -0.09
N ASN A 75 15.30 -5.52 -0.11
CA ASN A 75 15.56 -4.74 -1.32
C ASN A 75 14.44 -4.81 -2.35
N GLU A 76 13.22 -5.03 -1.90
CA GLU A 76 12.07 -5.05 -2.77
C GLU A 76 11.39 -3.68 -2.78
N THR A 77 10.70 -3.38 -3.87
CA THR A 77 10.03 -2.10 -4.06
C THR A 77 8.53 -2.26 -3.87
N ILE A 78 7.93 -1.32 -3.15
CA ILE A 78 6.48 -1.25 -3.00
C ILE A 78 5.98 -0.14 -3.92
N TYR A 79 5.10 -0.50 -4.86
CA TYR A 79 4.53 0.46 -5.79
C TYR A 79 3.16 0.91 -5.35
N GLU A 80 2.84 2.16 -5.64
CA GLU A 80 1.45 2.61 -5.49
C GLU A 80 0.59 1.90 -6.53
N GLY A 81 -0.69 1.83 -6.25
CA GLY A 81 -1.66 1.35 -7.21
C GLY A 81 -2.40 2.51 -7.85
N TYR A 82 -2.62 2.40 -9.15
CA TYR A 82 -3.50 3.28 -9.90
C TYR A 82 -4.78 2.49 -10.14
N GLY A 83 -5.87 2.96 -9.57
CA GLY A 83 -7.12 2.24 -9.62
C GLY A 83 -8.23 3.03 -10.29
N GLU A 84 -9.02 2.32 -11.08
CA GLU A 84 -10.24 2.85 -11.65
C GLU A 84 -11.40 2.15 -10.98
N LEU A 85 -12.33 2.92 -10.42
CA LEU A 85 -13.47 2.35 -9.72
C LEU A 85 -14.28 1.48 -10.66
N LYS A 86 -14.55 0.25 -10.23
CA LYS A 86 -15.35 -0.67 -11.03
C LYS A 86 -16.75 -0.12 -11.21
N GLU A 87 -17.31 -0.41 -12.36
CA GLU A 87 -18.64 0.06 -12.67
C GLU A 87 -19.64 -0.62 -11.75
N TRP A 88 -20.57 0.17 -11.23
CA TRP A 88 -21.60 -0.34 -10.33
C TRP A 88 -22.86 -0.63 -11.10
N ASN A 89 -23.43 -1.77 -10.82
CA ASN A 89 -24.79 -2.06 -11.29
C ASN A 89 -25.74 -1.73 -10.14
N TYR A 90 -26.37 -0.59 -10.25
CA TYR A 90 -27.38 -0.21 -9.27
C TYR A 90 -28.68 -0.91 -9.64
N MET A 91 -29.15 -1.61 -8.69
CA MET A 91 -30.41 -2.30 -8.87
C MET A 91 -31.53 -1.53 -8.22
#